data_31460f36ef01710c6cdfabaf258d6eb9
#
_entry.id   31460f36ef01710c6cdfabaf258d6eb9
#
_cell.length_a   1.000
_cell.length_b   1.000
_cell.length_c   1.000
_cell.angle_alpha   90.00
_cell.angle_beta   90.00
_cell.angle_gamma   90.00
#
_symmetry.space_group_name_H-M   'P 1'
#
loop_
_entity.id
_entity.type
_entity.pdbx_description
1 polymer ?
#
loop_
_entity_poly.entity_id
_entity_poly.type
_entity_poly.pdbx_seq_one_letter_code
_entity_poly.pdbx_strand_id
1 'polypeptide(L)' 'MKYKVHRFDINMNHDELMLERFLNRLSGEVVSIVPNVKPIFRPMGATAKVDFLYIIEKTA' A
#
# COMPACT_ATOMS: atom_id res chain seq x y z
N MET A 1 -11.38 6.66 17.41
CA MET A 1 -10.30 5.68 17.26
C MET A 1 -9.01 6.38 16.93
N LYS A 2 -7.89 5.84 17.44
CA LYS A 2 -6.59 6.45 17.21
C LYS A 2 -5.98 6.10 15.84
N TYR A 3 -6.43 5.02 15.23
CA TYR A 3 -5.83 4.54 13.98
C TYR A 3 -6.89 4.21 12.96
N LYS A 4 -6.58 4.47 11.70
CA LYS A 4 -7.34 4.02 10.57
C LYS A 4 -6.44 3.21 9.65
N VAL A 5 -6.98 2.15 9.08
CA VAL A 5 -6.26 1.33 8.11
C VAL A 5 -6.89 1.55 6.74
N HIS A 6 -6.07 1.97 5.79
CA HIS A 6 -6.49 2.19 4.42
C HIS A 6 -5.88 1.10 3.52
N ARG A 7 -6.67 0.60 2.60
CA ARG A 7 -6.17 -0.30 1.58
C ARG A 7 -5.89 0.49 0.32
N PHE A 8 -4.67 0.36 -0.19
CA PHE A 8 -4.26 1.00 -1.44
C PHE A 8 -3.87 -0.09 -2.43
N ASP A 9 -4.67 -0.24 -3.48
CA ASP A 9 -4.41 -1.25 -4.50
C ASP A 9 -3.30 -0.77 -5.43
N ILE A 10 -2.34 -1.66 -5.71
CA ILE A 10 -1.23 -1.35 -6.58
C ILE A 10 -1.66 -1.50 -8.04
N ASN A 11 -1.46 -0.42 -8.79
CA ASN A 11 -1.73 -0.40 -10.23
C ASN A 11 -0.45 0.00 -10.96
N MET A 12 -0.04 -0.81 -11.90
CA MET A 12 1.28 -0.77 -12.53
C MET A 12 1.66 0.53 -13.24
N ASN A 13 0.71 1.39 -13.56
CA ASN A 13 0.99 2.52 -14.45
C ASN A 13 1.23 3.87 -13.79
N HIS A 14 0.68 4.12 -12.62
CA HIS A 14 0.78 5.44 -11.97
C HIS A 14 0.83 5.34 -10.46
N ASP A 15 1.41 4.28 -9.94
CA ASP A 15 1.36 3.99 -8.50
C ASP A 15 2.02 5.06 -7.65
N GLU A 16 3.18 5.55 -8.09
CA GLU A 16 3.94 6.53 -7.33
C GLU A 16 3.15 7.82 -7.15
N LEU A 17 2.59 8.34 -8.22
CA LEU A 17 1.84 9.59 -8.18
C LEU A 17 0.53 9.44 -7.42
N MET A 18 -0.15 8.31 -7.61
CA MET A 18 -1.41 8.05 -6.91
C MET A 18 -1.19 7.84 -5.42
N LEU A 19 -0.12 7.17 -5.04
CA LEU A 19 0.23 6.99 -3.64
C LEU A 19 0.58 8.33 -2.99
N GLU A 20 1.34 9.16 -3.68
CA GLU A 20 1.68 10.48 -3.19
C GLU A 20 0.43 11.33 -2.93
N ARG A 21 -0.49 11.34 -3.89
CA ARG A 21 -1.75 12.05 -3.73
C ARG A 21 -2.59 11.51 -2.59
N PHE A 22 -2.63 10.20 -2.45
CA PHE A 22 -3.35 9.55 -1.37
C PHE A 22 -2.80 9.96 -0.01
N LEU A 23 -1.47 9.89 0.17
CA LEU A 23 -0.83 10.25 1.42
C LEU A 23 -1.06 11.73 1.76
N ASN A 24 -1.07 12.60 0.76
CA ASN A 24 -1.29 14.02 0.97
C ASN A 24 -2.74 14.37 1.32
N ARG A 25 -3.68 13.48 1.05
CA ARG A 25 -5.09 13.67 1.43
C ARG A 25 -5.36 13.31 2.88
N LEU A 26 -4.51 12.50 3.47
CA LEU A 26 -4.73 12.04 4.83
C LEU A 26 -4.60 13.20 5.81
N SER A 27 -5.55 13.30 6.73
CA SER A 27 -5.53 14.36 7.75
C SER A 27 -4.63 14.01 8.92
N GLY A 28 -4.31 12.75 9.09
CA GLY A 28 -3.49 12.27 10.19
C GLY A 28 -2.06 11.96 9.76
N GLU A 29 -1.36 11.27 10.62
CA GLU A 29 0.02 10.89 10.39
C GLU A 29 0.12 9.44 9.93
N VAL A 30 0.90 9.19 8.88
CA VAL A 30 1.17 7.82 8.45
C VAL A 30 2.21 7.20 9.38
N VAL A 31 1.82 6.17 10.10
CA VAL A 31 2.73 5.51 11.04
C VAL A 31 3.34 4.24 10.47
N SER A 32 2.70 3.62 9.52
CA SER A 32 3.25 2.42 8.90
C SER A 32 2.58 2.14 7.56
N ILE A 33 3.33 1.50 6.67
CA ILE A 33 2.83 0.97 5.41
C ILE A 33 3.20 -0.50 5.36
N VAL A 34 2.19 -1.37 5.28
CA VAL A 34 2.38 -2.82 5.30
C VAL A 34 2.04 -3.38 3.91
N PRO A 35 3.03 -3.83 3.13
CA PRO A 35 2.75 -4.40 1.83
C PRO A 35 2.20 -5.81 1.95
N ASN A 36 1.22 -6.12 1.13
CA ASN A 36 0.74 -7.49 0.97
C ASN A 36 1.46 -8.12 -0.22
N VAL A 37 2.37 -9.03 0.06
CA VAL A 37 3.18 -9.68 -0.97
C VAL A 37 2.54 -11.00 -1.36
N LYS A 38 2.27 -11.14 -2.66
CA LYS A 38 1.67 -12.34 -3.21
C LYS A 38 2.73 -13.08 -4.02
N PRO A 39 3.00 -14.35 -3.71
CA PRO A 39 3.94 -15.12 -4.50
C PRO A 39 3.35 -15.46 -5.88
N ILE A 40 4.18 -15.38 -6.89
CA ILE A 40 3.84 -15.76 -8.26
C ILE A 40 4.77 -16.87 -8.69
N PHE A 41 4.21 -18.03 -9.02
CA PHE A 41 4.99 -19.17 -9.48
C PHE A 41 4.96 -19.23 -11.01
N ARG A 42 6.12 -19.32 -11.61
CA ARG A 42 6.29 -19.40 -13.05
C ARG A 42 7.14 -20.61 -13.41
N PRO A 43 7.07 -21.12 -14.65
CA PRO A 43 7.89 -22.27 -15.07
C PRO A 43 9.38 -22.06 -14.88
N MET A 44 9.86 -20.84 -14.95
CA MET A 44 11.27 -20.49 -14.84
C MET A 44 11.68 -20.08 -13.43
N GLY A 45 10.78 -20.15 -12.45
CA GLY A 45 11.08 -19.78 -11.07
C GLY A 45 9.91 -19.11 -10.40
N ALA A 46 10.14 -18.63 -9.17
CA ALA A 46 9.14 -17.93 -8.39
C ALA A 46 9.50 -16.46 -8.27
N THR A 47 8.50 -15.58 -8.36
CA THR A 47 8.66 -14.16 -8.10
C THR A 47 7.65 -13.72 -7.06
N ALA A 48 7.86 -12.52 -6.52
CA ALA A 48 6.92 -11.91 -5.58
C ALA A 48 6.38 -10.62 -6.19
N LYS A 49 5.10 -10.35 -5.94
CA LYS A 49 4.44 -9.14 -6.41
C LYS A 49 3.70 -8.51 -5.24
N VAL A 50 3.81 -7.20 -5.10
CA VAL A 50 3.00 -6.47 -4.15
C VAL A 50 1.62 -6.26 -4.76
N ASP A 51 0.60 -6.80 -4.10
CA ASP A 51 -0.78 -6.73 -4.57
C ASP A 51 -1.47 -5.45 -4.10
N PHE A 52 -1.35 -5.16 -2.81
CA PHE A 52 -1.85 -3.93 -2.24
C PHE A 52 -1.05 -3.55 -1.00
N LEU A 53 -1.27 -2.32 -0.53
CA LEU A 53 -0.66 -1.82 0.69
C LEU A 53 -1.74 -1.54 1.72
N TYR A 54 -1.47 -1.83 2.99
CA TYR A 54 -2.23 -1.26 4.09
C TYR A 54 -1.47 -0.06 4.63
N ILE A 55 -2.13 1.08 4.64
CA ILE A 55 -1.56 2.32 5.14
C ILE A 55 -2.23 2.63 6.46
N ILE A 56 -1.44 2.67 7.52
CA ILE A 56 -1.94 2.90 8.87
C ILE A 56 -1.76 4.36 9.22
N GLU A 57 -2.89 5.03 9.42
CA GLU A 57 -2.94 6.44 9.75
C GLU A 57 -3.30 6.61 11.23
N LYS A 58 -2.56 7.48 11.90
CA LYS A 58 -2.88 7.88 13.27
C LYS A 58 -3.69 9.17 13.22
N THR A 59 -4.89 9.12 13.76
CA THR A 59 -5.85 10.22 13.61
C THR A 59 -5.98 11.13 14.81
N ALA A 60 -5.47 10.83 15.91
CA ALA A 60 -5.51 11.77 17.05
C ALA A 60 -5.07 11.13 18.34
#